data_6bea8b9cbc6fcd184d2d6d3efa03e5d3
#
_entry.id   6bea8b9cbc6fcd184d2d6d3efa03e5d3
#
_cell.length_a   1.000
_cell.length_b   1.000
_cell.length_c   1.000
_cell.angle_alpha   90.00
_cell.angle_beta   90.00
_cell.angle_gamma   90.00
#
_symmetry.space_group_name_H-M   'P 1'
#
loop_
_entity.id
_entity.type
_entity.pdbx_description
1 polymer ?
#
loop_
_entity_poly.entity_id
_entity_poly.type
_entity_poly.pdbx_seq_one_letter_code
_entity_poly.pdbx_strand_id
1 'polypeptide(L)'
;IRVLGEQSGMGALNSLRPAVRALVRNPILIVIVGLFGLVQLPQLALQPTQPIVAAIVSLGITGVMIVVMPFFQGGLLGMADEALDGQTSLGTLVSEGKTNYLRLLLAYLAIFAVNLGFGVLAFLAVILGGVGLYAGDSQPGLAALAAVAVVGVLFVLAYLLVTFFIQFYAHAIVLSDTALVDGFKRSVKLIRQNIVGTVGYTLLLLLGSLFFGGISSIASLLLSPQATELPLPDVSMPVLAGAAVVYVVALAVLGAFYATYSVAFYRSIEPRTQLG
;
A
#
# COMPACT_ATOMS: atom_id res chain seq x y z
N ILE A 1 -35.34 5.64 -0.51
CA ILE A 1 -34.14 6.46 -0.19
C ILE A 1 -33.51 6.01 1.15
N ARG A 2 -34.25 5.51 2.12
CA ARG A 2 -33.71 5.06 3.44
C ARG A 2 -32.95 3.72 3.38
N VAL A 3 -33.25 2.84 2.43
CA VAL A 3 -32.63 1.49 2.33
C VAL A 3 -31.22 1.54 1.69
N LEU A 4 -30.91 2.57 0.89
CA LEU A 4 -29.60 2.70 0.23
C LEU A 4 -28.50 3.27 1.16
N GLY A 5 -28.87 4.01 2.21
CA GLY A 5 -27.91 4.60 3.15
C GLY A 5 -27.36 3.62 4.18
N GLU A 6 -28.12 2.61 4.57
CA GLU A 6 -27.73 1.63 5.59
C GLU A 6 -26.80 0.54 5.02
N GLN A 7 -26.88 0.23 3.73
CA GLN A 7 -25.99 -0.73 3.08
C GLN A 7 -24.58 -0.20 2.82
N SER A 8 -24.40 1.11 2.67
CA SER A 8 -23.10 1.71 2.33
C SER A 8 -22.08 1.67 3.48
N GLY A 9 -22.52 1.80 4.72
CA GLY A 9 -21.62 1.76 5.89
C GLY A 9 -21.23 0.34 6.31
N MET A 10 -22.08 -0.66 6.01
CA MET A 10 -21.85 -2.06 6.36
C MET A 10 -20.97 -2.81 5.33
N GLY A 11 -20.76 -2.25 4.14
CA GLY A 11 -19.99 -2.91 3.07
C GLY A 11 -18.56 -3.25 3.50
N ALA A 12 -17.87 -2.33 4.19
CA ALA A 12 -16.52 -2.55 4.68
C ALA A 12 -16.44 -3.69 5.71
N LEU A 13 -17.31 -3.68 6.71
CA LEU A 13 -17.33 -4.73 7.75
C LEU A 13 -17.84 -6.08 7.20
N ASN A 14 -18.83 -6.06 6.32
CA ASN A 14 -19.37 -7.27 5.71
C ASN A 14 -18.34 -7.98 4.80
N SER A 15 -17.40 -7.25 4.22
CA SER A 15 -16.31 -7.82 3.40
C SER A 15 -15.22 -8.50 4.22
N LEU A 16 -15.12 -8.27 5.54
CA LEU A 16 -14.12 -8.91 6.40
C LEU A 16 -14.32 -10.43 6.47
N ARG A 17 -15.54 -10.88 6.72
CA ARG A 17 -15.84 -12.31 6.89
C ARG A 17 -15.57 -13.14 5.62
N PRO A 18 -15.99 -12.72 4.41
CA PRO A 18 -15.60 -13.39 3.17
C PRO A 18 -14.09 -13.41 2.96
N ALA A 19 -13.39 -12.30 3.21
CA ALA A 19 -11.94 -12.20 3.07
C ALA A 19 -11.19 -13.19 3.97
N VAL A 20 -11.52 -13.24 5.26
CA VAL A 20 -10.91 -14.19 6.20
C VAL A 20 -11.20 -15.63 5.79
N ARG A 21 -12.44 -15.93 5.36
CA ARG A 21 -12.80 -17.28 4.90
C ARG A 21 -12.01 -17.69 3.65
N ALA A 22 -11.87 -16.78 2.69
CA ALA A 22 -11.08 -17.01 1.48
C ALA A 22 -9.62 -17.30 1.81
N LEU A 23 -9.04 -16.50 2.71
CA LEU A 23 -7.66 -16.65 3.14
C LEU A 23 -7.42 -18.00 3.85
N VAL A 24 -8.29 -18.39 4.78
CA VAL A 24 -8.17 -19.66 5.52
C VAL A 24 -8.31 -20.87 4.59
N ARG A 25 -9.12 -20.77 3.56
CA ARG A 25 -9.29 -21.83 2.54
C ARG A 25 -8.14 -21.89 1.55
N ASN A 26 -7.43 -20.80 1.37
CA ASN A 26 -6.37 -20.66 0.35
C ASN A 26 -5.05 -20.18 0.98
N PRO A 27 -4.38 -20.99 1.82
CA PRO A 27 -3.12 -20.61 2.49
C PRO A 27 -1.99 -20.29 1.50
N ILE A 28 -2.11 -20.73 0.26
CA ILE A 28 -1.18 -20.41 -0.83
C ILE A 28 -1.00 -18.90 -1.02
N LEU A 29 -2.04 -18.08 -0.76
CA LEU A 29 -1.94 -16.62 -0.79
C LEU A 29 -0.93 -16.11 0.24
N ILE A 30 -0.93 -16.69 1.46
CA ILE A 30 0.01 -16.32 2.52
C ILE A 30 1.44 -16.70 2.10
N VAL A 31 1.61 -17.90 1.54
CA VAL A 31 2.94 -18.37 1.09
C VAL A 31 3.50 -17.44 0.00
N ILE A 32 2.71 -17.07 -0.99
CA ILE A 32 3.14 -16.21 -2.10
C ILE A 32 3.53 -14.82 -1.59
N VAL A 33 2.71 -14.20 -0.74
CA VAL A 33 3.03 -12.89 -0.15
C VAL A 33 4.25 -12.99 0.76
N GLY A 34 4.40 -14.09 1.51
CA GLY A 34 5.57 -14.36 2.35
C GLY A 34 6.86 -14.48 1.55
N LEU A 35 6.86 -15.24 0.46
CA LEU A 35 8.02 -15.36 -0.44
C LEU A 35 8.42 -13.99 -1.02
N PHE A 36 7.43 -13.18 -1.40
CA PHE A 36 7.69 -11.82 -1.85
C PHE A 36 8.28 -10.95 -0.74
N GLY A 37 7.81 -11.10 0.50
CA GLY A 37 8.33 -10.39 1.67
C GLY A 37 9.80 -10.71 1.98
N LEU A 38 10.28 -11.93 1.67
CA LEU A 38 11.68 -12.31 1.86
C LEU A 38 12.66 -11.43 1.05
N VAL A 39 12.22 -10.88 -0.08
CA VAL A 39 13.04 -9.99 -0.92
C VAL A 39 13.40 -8.69 -0.18
N GLN A 40 12.66 -8.31 0.85
CA GLN A 40 12.92 -7.11 1.64
C GLN A 40 13.95 -7.33 2.76
N LEU A 41 14.20 -8.56 3.19
CA LEU A 41 15.11 -8.86 4.31
C LEU A 41 16.56 -8.38 4.08
N PRO A 42 17.19 -8.55 2.90
CA PRO A 42 18.53 -8.06 2.68
C PRO A 42 18.68 -6.55 2.90
N GLN A 43 17.66 -5.78 2.50
CA GLN A 43 17.66 -4.33 2.69
C GLN A 43 17.65 -3.94 4.17
N LEU A 44 16.86 -4.65 4.99
CA LEU A 44 16.81 -4.42 6.44
C LEU A 44 18.15 -4.77 7.12
N ALA A 45 18.84 -5.82 6.67
CA ALA A 45 20.10 -6.27 7.24
C ALA A 45 21.29 -5.34 6.89
N LEU A 46 21.27 -4.68 5.72
CA LEU A 46 22.38 -3.85 5.23
C LEU A 46 22.35 -2.40 5.74
N GLN A 47 21.19 -1.86 6.07
CA GLN A 47 21.03 -0.46 6.48
C GLN A 47 21.93 -0.01 7.63
N PRO A 48 22.16 -0.82 8.70
CA PRO A 48 22.89 -0.35 9.88
C PRO A 48 24.40 -0.25 9.67
N THR A 49 24.97 -1.10 8.81
CA THR A 49 26.42 -1.29 8.73
C THR A 49 27.10 -0.59 7.55
N GLN A 50 26.36 -0.39 6.46
CA GLN A 50 26.89 0.14 5.21
C GLN A 50 25.86 1.03 4.47
N PRO A 51 25.65 2.27 4.92
CA PRO A 51 24.54 3.10 4.41
C PRO A 51 24.63 3.39 2.90
N ILE A 52 25.82 3.55 2.33
CA ILE A 52 25.99 3.79 0.89
C ILE A 52 25.65 2.53 0.09
N VAL A 53 26.13 1.36 0.53
CA VAL A 53 25.81 0.08 -0.12
C VAL A 53 24.33 -0.20 0.02
N ALA A 54 23.75 0.06 1.19
CA ALA A 54 22.31 -0.08 1.41
C ALA A 54 21.49 0.82 0.47
N ALA A 55 21.93 2.06 0.24
CA ALA A 55 21.25 2.97 -0.69
C ALA A 55 21.31 2.47 -2.15
N ILE A 56 22.47 1.96 -2.60
CA ILE A 56 22.63 1.40 -3.96
C ILE A 56 21.76 0.13 -4.12
N VAL A 57 21.80 -0.78 -3.13
CA VAL A 57 20.99 -2.01 -3.13
C VAL A 57 19.49 -1.65 -3.10
N SER A 58 19.10 -0.68 -2.27
CA SER A 58 17.71 -0.20 -2.20
C SER A 58 17.23 0.37 -3.54
N LEU A 59 18.05 1.15 -4.22
CA LEU A 59 17.76 1.68 -5.55
C LEU A 59 17.59 0.56 -6.58
N GLY A 60 18.49 -0.43 -6.56
CA GLY A 60 18.42 -1.62 -7.43
C GLY A 60 17.16 -2.44 -7.18
N ILE A 61 16.85 -2.72 -5.91
CA ILE A 61 15.61 -3.44 -5.52
C ILE A 61 14.39 -2.63 -5.96
N THR A 62 14.37 -1.31 -5.75
CA THR A 62 13.26 -0.46 -6.18
C THR A 62 13.03 -0.53 -7.70
N GLY A 63 14.11 -0.47 -8.49
CA GLY A 63 14.02 -0.61 -9.94
C GLY A 63 13.44 -1.97 -10.37
N VAL A 64 13.90 -3.06 -9.76
CA VAL A 64 13.36 -4.40 -10.00
C VAL A 64 11.90 -4.49 -9.58
N MET A 65 11.54 -3.90 -8.44
CA MET A 65 10.16 -3.91 -7.93
C MET A 65 9.19 -3.15 -8.84
N ILE A 66 9.58 -2.03 -9.45
CA ILE A 66 8.75 -1.31 -10.42
C ILE A 66 8.35 -2.24 -11.59
N VAL A 67 9.23 -3.14 -11.99
CA VAL A 67 8.99 -4.09 -13.09
C VAL A 67 8.21 -5.33 -12.62
N VAL A 68 8.54 -5.85 -11.44
CA VAL A 68 7.95 -7.12 -10.93
C VAL A 68 6.58 -6.91 -10.29
N MET A 69 6.39 -5.78 -9.60
CA MET A 69 5.16 -5.51 -8.84
C MET A 69 3.87 -5.53 -9.69
N PRO A 70 3.84 -4.98 -10.92
CA PRO A 70 2.63 -5.04 -11.75
C PRO A 70 2.18 -6.47 -12.02
N PHE A 71 3.14 -7.37 -12.31
CA PHE A 71 2.85 -8.79 -12.50
C PHE A 71 2.29 -9.43 -11.22
N PHE A 72 2.98 -9.19 -10.10
CA PHE A 72 2.59 -9.74 -8.81
C PHE A 72 1.22 -9.22 -8.35
N GLN A 73 0.98 -7.92 -8.49
CA GLN A 73 -0.30 -7.31 -8.13
C GLN A 73 -1.45 -7.85 -8.97
N GLY A 74 -1.27 -7.94 -10.30
CA GLY A 74 -2.30 -8.49 -11.19
C GLY A 74 -2.63 -9.94 -10.84
N GLY A 75 -1.61 -10.75 -10.66
CA GLY A 75 -1.77 -12.15 -10.27
C GLY A 75 -2.40 -12.33 -8.89
N LEU A 76 -1.97 -11.54 -7.90
CA LEU A 76 -2.50 -11.62 -6.53
C LEU A 76 -3.97 -11.18 -6.45
N LEU A 77 -4.35 -10.12 -7.18
CA LEU A 77 -5.75 -9.68 -7.27
C LEU A 77 -6.63 -10.75 -7.93
N GLY A 78 -6.17 -11.37 -9.03
CA GLY A 78 -6.88 -12.47 -9.67
C GLY A 78 -7.02 -13.69 -8.75
N MET A 79 -5.96 -14.08 -8.07
CA MET A 79 -6.01 -15.15 -7.06
C MET A 79 -6.97 -14.83 -5.91
N ALA A 80 -6.95 -13.61 -5.42
CA ALA A 80 -7.85 -13.19 -4.33
C ALA A 80 -9.32 -13.21 -4.79
N ASP A 81 -9.57 -12.85 -6.04
CA ASP A 81 -10.89 -12.90 -6.66
C ASP A 81 -11.42 -14.34 -6.76
N GLU A 82 -10.62 -15.25 -7.32
CA GLU A 82 -10.93 -16.68 -7.42
C GLU A 82 -11.12 -17.33 -6.03
N ALA A 83 -10.27 -16.93 -5.04
CA ALA A 83 -10.34 -17.45 -3.68
C ALA A 83 -11.65 -17.10 -2.94
N LEU A 84 -12.31 -16.00 -3.29
CA LEU A 84 -13.60 -15.62 -2.74
C LEU A 84 -14.72 -16.59 -3.17
N ASP A 85 -14.62 -17.16 -4.36
CA ASP A 85 -15.59 -18.09 -4.91
C ASP A 85 -15.24 -19.57 -4.63
N GLY A 86 -13.94 -19.87 -4.35
CA GLY A 86 -13.53 -21.24 -4.11
C GLY A 86 -12.07 -21.41 -3.74
N GLN A 87 -11.36 -22.21 -4.52
CA GLN A 87 -9.93 -22.43 -4.41
C GLN A 87 -9.19 -21.72 -5.53
N THR A 88 -8.04 -21.18 -5.19
CA THR A 88 -7.15 -20.52 -6.16
C THR A 88 -5.85 -21.28 -6.34
N SER A 89 -5.09 -20.95 -7.38
CA SER A 89 -3.87 -21.66 -7.78
C SER A 89 -2.77 -20.72 -8.26
N LEU A 90 -1.54 -21.25 -8.31
CA LEU A 90 -0.40 -20.56 -8.94
C LEU A 90 -0.65 -20.29 -10.44
N GLY A 91 -1.46 -21.13 -11.09
CA GLY A 91 -1.87 -20.91 -12.47
C GLY A 91 -2.56 -19.58 -12.65
N THR A 92 -3.47 -19.25 -11.74
CA THR A 92 -4.18 -17.95 -11.72
C THR A 92 -3.22 -16.78 -11.49
N LEU A 93 -2.24 -16.92 -10.58
CA LEU A 93 -1.19 -15.91 -10.40
C LEU A 93 -0.49 -15.57 -11.72
N VAL A 94 -0.08 -16.62 -12.44
CA VAL A 94 0.69 -16.47 -13.68
C VAL A 94 -0.18 -15.95 -14.82
N SER A 95 -1.41 -16.45 -14.97
CA SER A 95 -2.31 -16.04 -16.06
C SER A 95 -2.74 -14.59 -15.91
N GLU A 96 -3.27 -14.22 -14.73
CA GLU A 96 -3.74 -12.85 -14.45
C GLU A 96 -2.58 -11.85 -14.40
N GLY A 97 -1.44 -12.27 -13.84
CA GLY A 97 -0.22 -11.47 -13.83
C GLY A 97 0.25 -11.13 -15.25
N LYS A 98 0.26 -12.10 -16.18
CA LYS A 98 0.64 -11.88 -17.58
C LYS A 98 -0.39 -11.06 -18.34
N THR A 99 -1.67 -11.40 -18.22
CA THR A 99 -2.76 -10.76 -18.95
C THR A 99 -2.84 -9.26 -18.66
N ASN A 100 -2.66 -8.89 -17.38
CA ASN A 100 -2.81 -7.50 -16.93
C ASN A 100 -1.48 -6.75 -16.84
N TYR A 101 -0.34 -7.41 -17.12
CA TYR A 101 0.99 -6.86 -16.85
C TYR A 101 1.22 -5.49 -17.45
N LEU A 102 1.01 -5.33 -18.75
CA LEU A 102 1.32 -4.07 -19.43
C LEU A 102 0.42 -2.93 -18.96
N ARG A 103 -0.88 -3.19 -18.75
CA ARG A 103 -1.82 -2.19 -18.25
C ARG A 103 -1.43 -1.71 -16.84
N LEU A 104 -1.06 -2.65 -15.96
CA LEU A 104 -0.62 -2.33 -14.61
C LEU A 104 0.76 -1.66 -14.58
N LEU A 105 1.70 -2.10 -15.42
CA LEU A 105 3.01 -1.44 -15.55
C LEU A 105 2.85 0.03 -15.97
N LEU A 106 2.02 0.30 -16.96
CA LEU A 106 1.72 1.68 -17.37
C LEU A 106 1.02 2.47 -16.28
N ALA A 107 0.14 1.84 -15.49
CA ALA A 107 -0.46 2.47 -14.33
C ALA A 107 0.58 2.81 -13.26
N TYR A 108 1.51 1.91 -12.98
CA TYR A 108 2.63 2.15 -12.05
C TYR A 108 3.51 3.29 -12.51
N LEU A 109 3.87 3.34 -13.80
CA LEU A 109 4.66 4.44 -14.36
C LEU A 109 3.90 5.77 -14.30
N ALA A 110 2.61 5.78 -14.56
CA ALA A 110 1.78 6.98 -14.42
C ALA A 110 1.72 7.47 -12.97
N ILE A 111 1.49 6.56 -12.01
CA ILE A 111 1.49 6.89 -10.58
C ILE A 111 2.88 7.35 -10.14
N PHE A 112 3.94 6.69 -10.62
CA PHE A 112 5.32 7.09 -10.33
C PHE A 112 5.61 8.51 -10.83
N ALA A 113 5.18 8.86 -12.05
CA ALA A 113 5.34 10.21 -12.59
C ALA A 113 4.56 11.26 -11.77
N VAL A 114 3.35 10.93 -11.31
CA VAL A 114 2.57 11.77 -10.40
C VAL A 114 3.29 11.95 -9.06
N ASN A 115 3.78 10.86 -8.47
CA ASN A 115 4.54 10.91 -7.21
C ASN A 115 5.83 11.73 -7.34
N LEU A 116 6.55 11.57 -8.46
CA LEU A 116 7.74 12.36 -8.76
C LEU A 116 7.39 13.86 -8.87
N GLY A 117 6.30 14.21 -9.55
CA GLY A 117 5.79 15.58 -9.62
C GLY A 117 5.48 16.16 -8.23
N PHE A 118 4.75 15.41 -7.41
CA PHE A 118 4.49 15.79 -6.02
C PHE A 118 5.79 15.91 -5.21
N GLY A 119 6.74 14.99 -5.38
CA GLY A 119 8.04 15.03 -4.70
C GLY A 119 8.86 16.28 -5.07
N VAL A 120 8.92 16.61 -6.36
CA VAL A 120 9.59 17.83 -6.84
C VAL A 120 8.92 19.10 -6.29
N LEU A 121 7.61 19.16 -6.33
CA LEU A 121 6.86 20.31 -5.77
C LEU A 121 7.08 20.43 -4.25
N ALA A 122 7.08 19.34 -3.51
CA ALA A 122 7.37 19.34 -2.08
C ALA A 122 8.81 19.83 -1.80
N PHE A 123 9.77 19.32 -2.57
CA PHE A 123 11.18 19.72 -2.46
C PHE A 123 11.36 21.23 -2.73
N LEU A 124 10.76 21.74 -3.80
CA LEU A 124 10.79 23.16 -4.11
C LEU A 124 10.11 23.99 -3.02
N ALA A 125 8.98 23.54 -2.48
CA ALA A 125 8.28 24.21 -1.39
C ALA A 125 9.15 24.29 -0.12
N VAL A 126 9.89 23.22 0.21
CA VAL A 126 10.84 23.21 1.34
C VAL A 126 12.00 24.18 1.11
N ILE A 127 12.61 24.20 -0.09
CA ILE A 127 13.72 25.11 -0.39
C ILE A 127 13.22 26.57 -0.38
N LEU A 128 12.19 26.88 -1.14
CA LEU A 128 11.67 28.25 -1.25
C LEU A 128 11.11 28.75 0.08
N GLY A 129 10.39 27.89 0.80
CA GLY A 129 9.90 28.18 2.14
C GLY A 129 11.05 28.37 3.14
N GLY A 130 12.03 27.47 3.13
CA GLY A 130 13.22 27.59 3.98
C GLY A 130 14.02 28.85 3.70
N VAL A 131 14.35 29.13 2.43
CA VAL A 131 15.05 30.34 2.04
C VAL A 131 14.22 31.60 2.43
N GLY A 132 12.91 31.60 2.17
CA GLY A 132 12.05 32.70 2.52
C GLY A 132 11.94 32.96 4.04
N LEU A 133 12.01 31.87 4.85
CA LEU A 133 11.98 31.97 6.30
C LEU A 133 13.31 32.50 6.90
N TYR A 134 14.44 32.18 6.27
CA TYR A 134 15.79 32.47 6.81
C TYR A 134 16.56 33.53 6.00
N ALA A 135 15.97 34.13 4.96
CA ALA A 135 16.62 35.17 4.15
C ALA A 135 16.77 36.53 4.86
N GLY A 136 16.18 36.70 6.05
CA GLY A 136 16.30 37.88 6.87
C GLY A 136 17.21 37.67 8.10
N ASP A 137 17.78 38.75 8.63
CA ASP A 137 18.63 38.74 9.85
C ASP A 137 17.82 38.43 11.14
N SER A 138 16.51 38.29 11.05
CA SER A 138 15.60 37.98 12.18
C SER A 138 15.01 36.59 12.06
N GLN A 139 14.79 35.93 13.21
CA GLN A 139 14.06 34.65 13.24
C GLN A 139 12.70 34.76 12.58
N PRO A 140 12.27 33.72 11.84
CA PRO A 140 10.98 33.74 11.16
C PRO A 140 9.84 33.96 12.16
N GLY A 141 8.99 34.94 11.87
CA GLY A 141 7.82 35.22 12.70
C GLY A 141 6.82 34.07 12.67
N LEU A 142 6.01 33.96 13.75
CA LEU A 142 4.98 32.90 13.89
C LEU A 142 4.03 32.86 12.67
N ALA A 143 3.71 34.00 12.08
CA ALA A 143 2.84 34.10 10.90
C ALA A 143 3.46 33.42 9.66
N ALA A 144 4.75 33.56 9.45
CA ALA A 144 5.47 32.93 8.33
C ALA A 144 5.54 31.41 8.52
N LEU A 145 5.84 30.95 9.73
CA LEU A 145 5.83 29.52 10.07
C LEU A 145 4.41 28.92 9.90
N ALA A 146 3.37 29.62 10.34
CA ALA A 146 2.00 29.20 10.18
C ALA A 146 1.60 29.10 8.69
N ALA A 147 2.00 30.06 7.85
CA ALA A 147 1.73 30.04 6.41
C ALA A 147 2.38 28.81 5.73
N VAL A 148 3.65 28.51 6.03
CA VAL A 148 4.33 27.31 5.50
C VAL A 148 3.65 26.04 5.98
N ALA A 149 3.25 25.96 7.25
CA ALA A 149 2.53 24.81 7.80
C ALA A 149 1.18 24.59 7.09
N VAL A 150 0.41 25.66 6.85
CA VAL A 150 -0.87 25.58 6.12
C VAL A 150 -0.67 25.07 4.70
N VAL A 151 0.31 25.60 3.97
CA VAL A 151 0.63 25.13 2.61
C VAL A 151 1.04 23.66 2.61
N GLY A 152 1.87 23.25 3.57
CA GLY A 152 2.27 21.86 3.74
C GLY A 152 1.07 20.93 4.01
N VAL A 153 0.17 21.33 4.90
CA VAL A 153 -1.05 20.56 5.20
C VAL A 153 -1.95 20.45 3.96
N LEU A 154 -2.17 21.54 3.24
CA LEU A 154 -2.98 21.52 2.02
C LEU A 154 -2.37 20.61 0.94
N PHE A 155 -1.05 20.63 0.81
CA PHE A 155 -0.32 19.76 -0.11
C PHE A 155 -0.49 18.28 0.24
N VAL A 156 -0.31 17.93 1.52
CA VAL A 156 -0.53 16.56 2.01
C VAL A 156 -1.98 16.12 1.81
N LEU A 157 -2.95 16.99 2.11
CA LEU A 157 -4.37 16.70 1.88
C LEU A 157 -4.67 16.46 0.40
N ALA A 158 -4.13 17.27 -0.50
CA ALA A 158 -4.28 17.07 -1.94
C ALA A 158 -3.73 15.72 -2.40
N TYR A 159 -2.54 15.34 -1.93
CA TYR A 159 -1.94 14.03 -2.21
C TYR A 159 -2.79 12.88 -1.68
N LEU A 160 -3.26 12.98 -0.43
CA LEU A 160 -4.13 11.95 0.17
C LEU A 160 -5.46 11.82 -0.57
N LEU A 161 -6.04 12.92 -1.03
CA LEU A 161 -7.26 12.90 -1.84
C LEU A 161 -7.04 12.18 -3.18
N VAL A 162 -5.95 12.49 -3.88
CA VAL A 162 -5.63 11.81 -5.15
C VAL A 162 -5.48 10.31 -4.92
N THR A 163 -4.67 9.90 -3.95
CA THR A 163 -4.45 8.47 -3.66
C THR A 163 -5.73 7.76 -3.19
N PHE A 164 -6.56 8.43 -2.40
CA PHE A 164 -7.86 7.91 -1.99
C PHE A 164 -8.77 7.63 -3.18
N PHE A 165 -8.89 8.54 -4.13
CA PHE A 165 -9.79 8.36 -5.27
C PHE A 165 -9.30 7.39 -6.32
N ILE A 166 -7.99 7.13 -6.40
CA ILE A 166 -7.44 6.16 -7.36
C ILE A 166 -7.20 4.77 -6.77
N GLN A 167 -7.43 4.52 -5.48
CA GLN A 167 -7.01 3.29 -4.79
C GLN A 167 -7.51 1.96 -5.40
N PHE A 168 -8.60 1.98 -6.17
CA PHE A 168 -9.16 0.80 -6.83
C PHE A 168 -8.83 0.69 -8.33
N TYR A 169 -7.88 1.47 -8.87
CA TYR A 169 -7.53 1.41 -10.29
C TYR A 169 -7.10 0.00 -10.72
N ALA A 170 -6.27 -0.67 -9.91
CA ALA A 170 -5.78 -2.01 -10.21
C ALA A 170 -6.91 -3.05 -10.18
N HIS A 171 -7.85 -2.94 -9.23
CA HIS A 171 -9.04 -3.79 -9.19
C HIS A 171 -9.90 -3.61 -10.44
N ALA A 172 -10.12 -2.37 -10.90
CA ALA A 172 -10.86 -2.09 -12.11
C ALA A 172 -10.18 -2.67 -13.36
N ILE A 173 -8.84 -2.59 -13.44
CA ILE A 173 -8.08 -3.16 -14.56
C ILE A 173 -8.17 -4.69 -14.57
N VAL A 174 -7.94 -5.33 -13.43
CA VAL A 174 -7.84 -6.80 -13.32
C VAL A 174 -9.21 -7.46 -13.30
N LEU A 175 -10.12 -6.98 -12.45
CA LEU A 175 -11.39 -7.67 -12.18
C LEU A 175 -12.52 -7.24 -13.12
N SER A 176 -12.42 -6.05 -13.72
CA SER A 176 -13.44 -5.53 -14.63
C SER A 176 -12.90 -5.34 -16.04
N ASP A 177 -11.71 -5.87 -16.36
CA ASP A 177 -11.03 -5.83 -17.66
C ASP A 177 -11.03 -4.44 -18.33
N THR A 178 -10.83 -3.38 -17.55
CA THR A 178 -10.85 -2.02 -18.08
C THR A 178 -9.50 -1.62 -18.66
N ALA A 179 -9.53 -0.71 -19.65
CA ALA A 179 -8.32 -0.04 -20.11
C ALA A 179 -7.73 0.86 -19.00
N LEU A 180 -6.44 1.22 -19.13
CA LEU A 180 -5.70 2.00 -18.14
C LEU A 180 -6.46 3.24 -17.63
N VAL A 181 -6.84 4.13 -18.54
CA VAL A 181 -7.51 5.40 -18.20
C VAL A 181 -8.90 5.17 -17.63
N ASP A 182 -9.61 4.20 -18.15
CA ASP A 182 -10.95 3.86 -17.68
C ASP A 182 -10.92 3.19 -16.31
N GLY A 183 -9.85 2.45 -15.99
CA GLY A 183 -9.59 1.91 -14.66
C GLY A 183 -9.50 3.03 -13.61
N PHE A 184 -8.77 4.11 -13.88
CA PHE A 184 -8.70 5.28 -12.99
C PHE A 184 -10.06 5.99 -12.88
N LYS A 185 -10.74 6.24 -14.01
CA LYS A 185 -12.07 6.85 -14.01
C LYS A 185 -13.09 6.01 -13.24
N ARG A 186 -13.05 4.68 -13.41
CA ARG A 186 -13.92 3.75 -12.71
C ARG A 186 -13.68 3.78 -11.21
N SER A 187 -12.41 3.79 -10.76
CA SER A 187 -12.04 3.94 -9.36
C SER A 187 -12.68 5.20 -8.76
N VAL A 188 -12.47 6.35 -9.39
CA VAL A 188 -13.03 7.64 -8.92
C VAL A 188 -14.57 7.57 -8.87
N LYS A 189 -15.22 7.01 -9.89
CA LYS A 189 -16.69 6.89 -9.95
C LYS A 189 -17.22 6.01 -8.82
N LEU A 190 -16.64 4.82 -8.61
CA LEU A 190 -17.06 3.87 -7.57
C LEU A 190 -16.92 4.50 -6.18
N ILE A 191 -15.79 5.17 -5.91
CA ILE A 191 -15.56 5.82 -4.62
C ILE A 191 -16.55 6.96 -4.37
N ARG A 192 -16.79 7.81 -5.36
CA ARG A 192 -17.79 8.89 -5.25
C ARG A 192 -19.19 8.37 -4.95
N GLN A 193 -19.54 7.21 -5.48
CA GLN A 193 -20.83 6.58 -5.24
C GLN A 193 -20.91 5.88 -3.88
N ASN A 194 -19.76 5.52 -3.27
CA ASN A 194 -19.66 4.73 -2.05
C ASN A 194 -18.71 5.35 -1.02
N ILE A 195 -18.70 6.68 -0.86
CA ILE A 195 -17.74 7.41 -0.03
C ILE A 195 -17.68 6.85 1.40
N VAL A 196 -18.83 6.69 2.06
CA VAL A 196 -18.90 6.24 3.46
C VAL A 196 -18.31 4.84 3.62
N GLY A 197 -18.68 3.91 2.73
CA GLY A 197 -18.13 2.57 2.73
C GLY A 197 -16.63 2.56 2.46
N THR A 198 -16.16 3.38 1.52
CA THR A 198 -14.74 3.49 1.18
C THR A 198 -13.92 4.11 2.31
N VAL A 199 -14.44 5.13 3.00
CA VAL A 199 -13.79 5.70 4.19
C VAL A 199 -13.67 4.62 5.28
N GLY A 200 -14.74 3.87 5.56
CA GLY A 200 -14.72 2.76 6.51
C GLY A 200 -13.67 1.70 6.13
N TYR A 201 -13.61 1.32 4.85
CA TYR A 201 -12.58 0.42 4.32
C TYR A 201 -11.17 0.98 4.54
N THR A 202 -10.93 2.23 4.16
CA THR A 202 -9.61 2.87 4.31
C THR A 202 -9.20 2.98 5.78
N LEU A 203 -10.12 3.29 6.70
CA LEU A 203 -9.84 3.32 8.13
C LEU A 203 -9.42 1.94 8.67
N LEU A 204 -10.10 0.86 8.25
CA LEU A 204 -9.72 -0.50 8.62
C LEU A 204 -8.34 -0.88 8.09
N LEU A 205 -8.00 -0.48 6.86
CA LEU A 205 -6.65 -0.66 6.33
C LEU A 205 -5.60 0.14 7.12
N LEU A 206 -5.90 1.38 7.49
CA LEU A 206 -5.00 2.21 8.29
C LEU A 206 -4.76 1.60 9.67
N LEU A 207 -5.78 1.11 10.35
CA LEU A 207 -5.63 0.41 11.64
C LEU A 207 -4.72 -0.81 11.51
N GLY A 208 -4.92 -1.64 10.47
CA GLY A 208 -4.05 -2.77 10.20
C GLY A 208 -2.61 -2.35 9.85
N SER A 209 -2.45 -1.26 9.10
CA SER A 209 -1.13 -0.71 8.76
C SER A 209 -0.40 -0.15 9.98
N LEU A 210 -1.10 0.47 10.94
CA LEU A 210 -0.54 0.90 12.21
C LEU A 210 -0.06 -0.29 13.04
N PHE A 211 -0.86 -1.35 13.09
CA PHE A 211 -0.47 -2.59 13.78
C PHE A 211 0.79 -3.21 13.15
N PHE A 212 0.81 -3.33 11.83
CA PHE A 212 1.98 -3.85 11.10
C PHE A 212 3.19 -2.91 11.23
N GLY A 213 2.98 -1.59 11.16
CA GLY A 213 4.02 -0.58 11.37
C GLY A 213 4.66 -0.70 12.75
N GLY A 214 3.86 -0.97 13.80
CA GLY A 214 4.35 -1.27 15.14
C GLY A 214 5.27 -2.50 15.17
N ILE A 215 4.84 -3.62 14.57
CA ILE A 215 5.66 -4.83 14.47
C ILE A 215 6.95 -4.54 13.68
N SER A 216 6.85 -3.84 12.57
CA SER A 216 8.02 -3.48 11.74
C SER A 216 9.00 -2.58 12.48
N SER A 217 8.50 -1.62 13.27
CA SER A 217 9.34 -0.74 14.09
C SER A 217 10.09 -1.53 15.17
N ILE A 218 9.42 -2.44 15.86
CA ILE A 218 10.07 -3.32 16.85
C ILE A 218 11.12 -4.21 16.18
N ALA A 219 10.79 -4.81 15.04
CA ALA A 219 11.76 -5.63 14.28
C ALA A 219 12.96 -4.79 13.84
N SER A 220 12.76 -3.58 13.36
CA SER A 220 13.83 -2.66 12.96
C SER A 220 14.72 -2.27 14.14
N LEU A 221 14.15 -1.97 15.31
CA LEU A 221 14.91 -1.68 16.54
C LEU A 221 15.77 -2.86 16.97
N LEU A 222 15.26 -4.09 16.89
CA LEU A 222 15.99 -5.30 17.24
C LEU A 222 17.10 -5.61 16.23
N LEU A 223 16.86 -5.39 14.94
CA LEU A 223 17.82 -5.66 13.86
C LEU A 223 18.89 -4.56 13.73
N SER A 224 18.65 -3.38 14.28
CA SER A 224 19.55 -2.21 14.17
C SER A 224 19.71 -1.51 15.52
N PRO A 225 20.21 -2.18 16.57
CA PRO A 225 20.33 -1.58 17.90
C PRO A 225 21.25 -0.35 17.92
N GLN A 226 22.20 -0.26 16.98
CA GLN A 226 23.14 0.88 16.87
C GLN A 226 22.50 2.14 16.26
N ALA A 227 21.33 2.04 15.63
CA ALA A 227 20.62 3.18 15.07
C ALA A 227 19.80 3.96 16.12
N THR A 228 19.73 3.45 17.35
CA THR A 228 19.01 4.07 18.46
C THR A 228 20.00 4.42 19.55
N GLU A 229 19.91 5.63 20.10
CA GLU A 229 20.64 6.05 21.32
C GLU A 229 20.13 5.32 22.59
N LEU A 230 19.18 4.41 22.41
CA LEU A 230 18.62 3.62 23.52
C LEU A 230 19.60 2.52 23.91
N PRO A 231 19.91 2.33 25.18
CA PRO A 231 20.73 1.24 25.70
C PRO A 231 19.96 -0.08 25.60
N LEU A 232 19.90 -0.65 24.38
CA LEU A 232 19.31 -1.95 24.17
C LEU A 232 20.34 -3.05 24.52
N PRO A 233 19.93 -4.13 25.18
CA PRO A 233 20.81 -5.26 25.44
C PRO A 233 21.26 -5.90 24.13
N ASP A 234 22.46 -6.49 24.11
CA ASP A 234 22.97 -7.26 22.98
C ASP A 234 21.97 -8.39 22.62
N VAL A 235 21.42 -8.30 21.43
CA VAL A 235 20.41 -9.27 20.98
C VAL A 235 21.12 -10.46 20.34
N SER A 236 20.88 -11.66 20.86
CA SER A 236 21.48 -12.88 20.33
C SER A 236 20.95 -13.23 18.92
N MET A 237 21.79 -13.87 18.10
CA MET A 237 21.41 -14.29 16.73
C MET A 237 20.11 -15.11 16.65
N PRO A 238 19.80 -16.04 17.59
CA PRO A 238 18.51 -16.74 17.59
C PRO A 238 17.31 -15.81 17.76
N VAL A 239 17.43 -14.74 18.55
CA VAL A 239 16.35 -13.76 18.76
C VAL A 239 16.16 -12.93 17.49
N LEU A 240 17.24 -12.51 16.82
CA LEU A 240 17.17 -11.81 15.53
C LEU A 240 16.51 -12.66 14.45
N ALA A 241 16.90 -13.95 14.35
CA ALA A 241 16.28 -14.89 13.42
C ALA A 241 14.78 -15.08 13.72
N GLY A 242 14.42 -15.20 15.01
CA GLY A 242 13.03 -15.29 15.45
C GLY A 242 12.23 -14.04 15.08
N ALA A 243 12.78 -12.84 15.30
CA ALA A 243 12.15 -11.57 14.93
C ALA A 243 11.93 -11.45 13.41
N ALA A 244 12.91 -11.86 12.60
CA ALA A 244 12.79 -11.89 11.15
C ALA A 244 11.68 -12.83 10.68
N VAL A 245 11.57 -14.03 11.26
CA VAL A 245 10.50 -14.98 10.96
C VAL A 245 9.13 -14.40 11.33
N VAL A 246 8.98 -13.84 12.52
CA VAL A 246 7.73 -13.20 12.96
C VAL A 246 7.34 -12.06 12.03
N TYR A 247 8.31 -11.24 11.61
CA TYR A 247 8.09 -10.15 10.66
C TYR A 247 7.57 -10.67 9.31
N VAL A 248 8.23 -11.67 8.72
CA VAL A 248 7.82 -12.24 7.42
C VAL A 248 6.44 -12.90 7.51
N VAL A 249 6.16 -13.63 8.59
CA VAL A 249 4.85 -14.26 8.79
C VAL A 249 3.75 -13.20 8.96
N ALA A 250 4.00 -12.16 9.75
CA ALA A 250 3.05 -11.06 9.91
C ALA A 250 2.78 -10.34 8.58
N LEU A 251 3.84 -10.04 7.81
CA LEU A 251 3.74 -9.45 6.47
C LEU A 251 2.93 -10.35 5.52
N ALA A 252 3.22 -11.66 5.53
CA ALA A 252 2.55 -12.64 4.67
C ALA A 252 1.04 -12.73 4.96
N VAL A 253 0.68 -12.86 6.24
CA VAL A 253 -0.72 -12.98 6.67
C VAL A 253 -1.49 -11.70 6.42
N LEU A 254 -0.93 -10.55 6.83
CA LEU A 254 -1.60 -9.25 6.65
C LEU A 254 -1.68 -8.84 5.17
N GLY A 255 -0.62 -9.06 4.41
CA GLY A 255 -0.61 -8.73 2.98
C GLY A 255 -1.60 -9.59 2.19
N ALA A 256 -1.68 -10.89 2.46
CA ALA A 256 -2.66 -11.78 1.86
C ALA A 256 -4.10 -11.44 2.32
N PHE A 257 -4.27 -11.07 3.60
CA PHE A 257 -5.55 -10.57 4.10
C PHE A 257 -5.97 -9.29 3.38
N TYR A 258 -5.06 -8.33 3.21
CA TYR A 258 -5.36 -7.09 2.49
C TYR A 258 -5.75 -7.33 1.03
N ALA A 259 -5.07 -8.25 0.35
CA ALA A 259 -5.43 -8.61 -1.01
C ALA A 259 -6.86 -9.17 -1.10
N THR A 260 -7.20 -10.16 -0.25
CA THR A 260 -8.55 -10.75 -0.23
C THR A 260 -9.62 -9.77 0.24
N TYR A 261 -9.30 -8.93 1.24
CA TYR A 261 -10.24 -7.93 1.76
C TYR A 261 -10.49 -6.81 0.76
N SER A 262 -9.47 -6.34 0.05
CA SER A 262 -9.64 -5.30 -0.96
C SER A 262 -10.50 -5.75 -2.12
N VAL A 263 -10.34 -7.00 -2.57
CA VAL A 263 -11.17 -7.59 -3.62
C VAL A 263 -12.61 -7.82 -3.14
N ALA A 264 -12.79 -8.36 -1.92
CA ALA A 264 -14.12 -8.55 -1.34
C ALA A 264 -14.88 -7.22 -1.21
N PHE A 265 -14.19 -6.16 -0.77
CA PHE A 265 -14.78 -4.84 -0.67
C PHE A 265 -15.08 -4.25 -2.06
N TYR A 266 -14.14 -4.33 -3.02
CA TYR A 266 -14.36 -3.87 -4.39
C TYR A 266 -15.61 -4.52 -5.00
N ARG A 267 -15.75 -5.85 -4.90
CA ARG A 267 -16.95 -6.58 -5.36
C ARG A 267 -18.24 -6.09 -4.67
N SER A 268 -18.16 -5.64 -3.42
CA SER A 268 -19.34 -5.17 -2.67
C SER A 268 -19.84 -3.81 -3.13
N ILE A 269 -18.95 -2.96 -3.66
CA ILE A 269 -19.29 -1.62 -4.15
C ILE A 269 -19.46 -1.54 -5.67
N GLU A 270 -19.03 -2.57 -6.38
CA GLU A 270 -19.23 -2.67 -7.83
C GLU A 270 -20.69 -2.91 -8.16
N PRO A 271 -21.31 -2.09 -9.03
CA PRO A 271 -22.67 -2.37 -9.49
C PRO A 271 -22.71 -3.74 -10.15
N ARG A 272 -23.47 -4.67 -9.59
CA ARG A 272 -23.74 -5.94 -10.28
C ARG A 272 -24.42 -5.60 -11.60
N THR A 273 -23.70 -5.76 -12.71
CA THR A 273 -24.34 -5.81 -14.02
C THR A 273 -25.26 -7.01 -13.95
N GLN A 274 -26.57 -6.75 -13.83
CA GLN A 274 -27.57 -7.82 -14.00
C GLN A 274 -27.36 -8.31 -15.42
N LEU A 275 -26.72 -9.48 -15.55
CA LEU A 275 -26.75 -10.27 -16.76
C LEU A 275 -28.22 -10.70 -16.89
N GLY A 276 -28.97 -9.92 -17.67
CA GLY A 276 -30.28 -10.27 -18.13
C GLY A 276 -30.19 -11.29 -19.28
#